data_13040fab2ec19274d48ef4c8301143d0
#
_entry.id   13040fab2ec19274d48ef4c8301143d0
#
_cell.length_a   1.000
_cell.length_b   1.000
_cell.length_c   1.000
_cell.angle_alpha   90.00
_cell.angle_beta   90.00
_cell.angle_gamma   90.00
#
_symmetry.space_group_name_H-M   'P 1'
#
loop_
_entity.id
_entity.type
_entity.pdbx_description
1 polymer ?
#
loop_
_entity_poly.entity_id
_entity_poly.type
_entity_poly.pdbx_seq_one_letter_code
_entity_poly.pdbx_strand_id
1 'polypeptide(L)'
;MKLSFAIMFGLCASLLQVQARAEAPEDYRYRLPLTLQGDGPWYRLTLPFAVQQAASHDDLRDLRVFNAAGEPLAFSLQHSSGQQAEQRSSRSVPLFALQGPAQQAASAARIRVQRATDGTLVELLDSPAHAESEVLRGWLLDVSAIEQPLIELELDWQAEDGFQRFSIEASDDLQHWRALGEGQLVRLTTAGERIEQRHVRLPGQRARYLRLLWRDAPAVPLSNAVVHSATAEWRAAELAWSDVLTGQRLDSGEYQWELPRALPVSRLRLALEQPNMLLPLRVQSRREGQPHWQGLAAGVLYRVPGEQAESRNDELALPGRSVQQLRLHIDARGGGLGNQPAQLQLALPGRELLFLVRGAGPYQLALGQAQAEPASLPLSTLLGGRSQPLAAQTGEARLTDMPQHLAEVASEQASERLGGAGQRLALWIILLLGVALLGGMAWSLLRDKGRTPGPPSA
;
A
#
# COMPACT_ATOMS: atom_id res chain seq x y z
N MET A 1 38.18 64.86 -4.02
CA MET A 1 36.97 64.23 -4.56
C MET A 1 37.22 62.76 -4.85
N LYS A 2 37.83 62.00 -3.91
CA LYS A 2 38.12 60.54 -4.05
C LYS A 2 37.90 59.72 -2.76
N LEU A 3 37.25 60.27 -1.73
CA LEU A 3 37.08 59.58 -0.44
C LEU A 3 35.62 59.24 -0.12
N SER A 4 34.64 59.66 -0.92
CA SER A 4 33.21 59.38 -0.64
C SER A 4 32.63 58.17 -1.33
N PHE A 5 33.38 57.48 -2.21
CA PHE A 5 32.88 56.33 -2.98
C PHE A 5 33.17 54.95 -2.32
N ALA A 6 34.07 54.92 -1.35
CA ALA A 6 34.46 53.68 -0.69
C ALA A 6 33.52 53.29 0.50
N ILE A 7 32.75 54.23 1.05
CA ILE A 7 31.86 53.95 2.22
C ILE A 7 30.49 53.43 1.78
N MET A 8 30.06 53.66 0.53
CA MET A 8 28.75 53.23 0.05
C MET A 8 28.73 51.78 -0.45
N PHE A 9 29.90 51.17 -0.73
CA PHE A 9 30.00 49.78 -1.18
C PHE A 9 30.15 48.78 -0.01
N GLY A 10 30.50 49.25 1.20
CA GLY A 10 30.61 48.45 2.41
C GLY A 10 29.28 48.16 3.13
N LEU A 11 28.23 48.96 2.86
CA LEU A 11 26.93 48.83 3.55
C LEU A 11 25.94 47.89 2.83
N CYS A 12 26.19 47.51 1.57
CA CYS A 12 25.31 46.57 0.82
C CYS A 12 25.71 45.09 0.94
N ALA A 13 26.86 44.77 1.53
CA ALA A 13 27.33 43.36 1.65
C ALA A 13 26.90 42.65 2.93
N SER A 14 26.21 43.36 3.85
CA SER A 14 25.82 42.77 5.17
C SER A 14 24.36 42.33 5.29
N LEU A 15 23.58 42.23 4.20
CA LEU A 15 22.13 41.99 4.27
C LEU A 15 21.64 40.70 3.59
N LEU A 16 22.50 39.72 3.35
CA LEU A 16 22.05 38.42 2.81
C LEU A 16 22.70 37.21 3.52
N GLN A 17 22.73 37.23 4.84
CA GLN A 17 22.73 35.96 5.58
C GLN A 17 21.27 35.61 5.83
N VAL A 18 20.61 35.03 4.84
CA VAL A 18 19.43 34.16 5.09
C VAL A 18 19.97 32.96 5.86
N GLN A 19 20.01 33.08 7.17
CA GLN A 19 20.18 31.90 8.01
C GLN A 19 18.99 30.99 7.68
N ALA A 20 19.24 29.88 6.99
CA ALA A 20 18.28 28.81 6.87
C ALA A 20 17.96 28.39 8.32
N ARG A 21 16.83 28.88 8.86
CA ARG A 21 16.33 28.49 10.16
C ARG A 21 16.06 26.99 10.06
N ALA A 22 16.66 26.20 10.96
CA ALA A 22 16.35 24.79 11.03
C ALA A 22 14.84 24.65 11.30
N GLU A 23 14.18 23.80 10.51
CA GLU A 23 12.76 23.48 10.72
C GLU A 23 12.57 22.95 12.13
N ALA A 24 11.57 23.48 12.84
CA ALA A 24 11.22 23.07 14.18
C ALA A 24 9.78 22.52 14.24
N PRO A 25 9.46 21.60 15.16
CA PRO A 25 8.11 21.05 15.27
C PRO A 25 7.02 22.13 15.43
N GLU A 26 7.36 23.27 16.04
CA GLU A 26 6.47 24.42 16.29
C GLU A 26 6.05 25.15 15.01
N ASP A 27 6.79 24.98 13.91
CA ASP A 27 6.46 25.56 12.62
C ASP A 27 5.29 24.84 11.93
N TYR A 28 4.88 23.68 12.48
CA TYR A 28 3.82 22.82 11.96
C TYR A 28 2.55 22.93 12.77
N ARG A 29 1.42 22.99 12.08
CA ARG A 29 0.10 23.17 12.72
C ARG A 29 -0.32 21.95 13.54
N TYR A 30 -0.05 20.74 13.03
CA TYR A 30 -0.41 19.48 13.67
C TYR A 30 0.85 18.72 14.04
N ARG A 31 0.85 18.18 15.25
CA ARG A 31 1.91 17.34 15.81
C ARG A 31 1.26 16.12 16.44
N LEU A 32 1.51 14.98 15.86
CA LEU A 32 0.89 13.71 16.21
C LEU A 32 1.94 12.78 16.81
N PRO A 33 1.78 12.35 18.07
CA PRO A 33 2.75 11.46 18.70
C PRO A 33 2.76 10.09 18.04
N LEU A 34 3.97 9.51 17.90
CA LEU A 34 4.20 8.21 17.32
C LEU A 34 4.62 7.20 18.38
N THR A 35 3.99 6.02 18.36
CA THR A 35 4.43 4.84 19.09
C THR A 35 5.14 3.91 18.12
N LEU A 36 6.35 3.48 18.48
CA LEU A 36 7.17 2.58 17.69
C LEU A 36 7.08 1.16 18.26
N GLN A 37 6.93 0.16 17.38
CA GLN A 37 6.88 -1.26 17.71
C GLN A 37 7.90 -2.04 16.87
N GLY A 38 8.66 -2.94 17.49
CA GLY A 38 9.71 -3.74 16.85
C GLY A 38 11.09 -3.12 16.95
N ASP A 39 12.11 -3.88 16.50
CA ASP A 39 13.53 -3.57 16.63
C ASP A 39 14.10 -3.09 15.30
N GLY A 40 13.85 -1.86 14.95
CA GLY A 40 14.40 -1.38 13.70
C GLY A 40 15.40 -0.26 13.88
N PRO A 41 16.19 0.12 12.86
CA PRO A 41 16.44 1.52 12.64
C PRO A 41 15.38 2.16 11.73
N TRP A 42 14.68 1.39 10.88
CA TRP A 42 13.60 1.89 10.02
C TRP A 42 12.24 1.57 10.60
N TYR A 43 11.31 2.50 10.46
CA TYR A 43 9.92 2.32 10.86
C TYR A 43 8.98 2.75 9.74
N ARG A 44 7.91 1.96 9.56
CA ARG A 44 6.87 2.20 8.56
C ARG A 44 5.62 2.73 9.25
N LEU A 45 5.07 3.80 8.70
CA LEU A 45 3.81 4.40 9.13
C LEU A 45 2.86 4.44 7.92
N THR A 46 1.74 3.73 8.00
CA THR A 46 0.63 3.91 7.04
C THR A 46 -0.11 5.20 7.39
N LEU A 47 -0.28 6.08 6.40
CA LEU A 47 -0.91 7.38 6.61
C LEU A 47 -2.43 7.27 6.50
N PRO A 48 -3.19 7.50 7.59
CA PRO A 48 -4.64 7.50 7.56
C PRO A 48 -5.22 8.62 6.69
N PHE A 49 -6.49 8.49 6.30
CA PHE A 49 -7.22 9.51 5.53
C PHE A 49 -7.14 10.89 6.19
N ALA A 50 -7.40 10.99 7.49
CA ALA A 50 -7.41 12.25 8.22
C ALA A 50 -6.06 12.98 8.16
N VAL A 51 -4.93 12.27 8.23
CA VAL A 51 -3.59 12.84 8.08
C VAL A 51 -3.40 13.39 6.66
N GLN A 52 -3.75 12.61 5.64
CA GLN A 52 -3.66 13.05 4.26
C GLN A 52 -4.59 14.25 3.99
N GLN A 53 -5.76 14.31 4.62
CA GLN A 53 -6.69 15.42 4.52
C GLN A 53 -6.18 16.69 5.22
N ALA A 54 -5.50 16.55 6.36
CA ALA A 54 -4.99 17.68 7.15
C ALA A 54 -3.68 18.28 6.60
N ALA A 55 -2.99 17.56 5.70
CA ALA A 55 -1.80 18.08 5.04
C ALA A 55 -2.12 19.31 4.17
N SER A 56 -1.20 20.28 4.11
CA SER A 56 -1.38 21.49 3.33
C SER A 56 -1.21 21.29 1.83
N HIS A 57 -0.52 20.22 1.42
CA HIS A 57 -0.17 19.93 0.03
C HIS A 57 -0.63 18.56 -0.41
N ASP A 58 -1.05 18.42 -1.69
CA ASP A 58 -1.53 17.16 -2.27
C ASP A 58 -0.43 16.10 -2.37
N ASP A 59 0.82 16.50 -2.50
CA ASP A 59 1.99 15.64 -2.53
C ASP A 59 2.56 15.33 -1.14
N LEU A 60 1.92 15.85 -0.07
CA LEU A 60 2.32 15.65 1.32
C LEU A 60 3.75 16.14 1.64
N ARG A 61 4.26 17.13 0.89
CA ARG A 61 5.60 17.69 1.09
C ARG A 61 5.81 18.34 2.45
N ASP A 62 4.72 18.71 3.13
CA ASP A 62 4.69 19.29 4.46
C ASP A 62 4.72 18.28 5.60
N LEU A 63 4.95 16.99 5.32
CA LEU A 63 5.17 15.99 6.35
C LEU A 63 6.62 16.04 6.85
N ARG A 64 6.80 15.90 8.17
CA ARG A 64 8.09 15.69 8.83
C ARG A 64 7.91 14.72 9.99
N VAL A 65 9.00 14.02 10.31
CA VAL A 65 9.10 13.24 11.54
C VAL A 65 10.19 13.87 12.39
N PHE A 66 9.90 14.11 13.66
CA PHE A 66 10.85 14.69 14.61
C PHE A 66 11.12 13.74 15.77
N ASN A 67 12.33 13.80 16.31
CA ASN A 67 12.69 13.16 17.59
C ASN A 67 12.41 14.08 18.79
N ALA A 68 12.73 13.62 20.00
CA ALA A 68 12.52 14.41 21.23
C ALA A 68 13.34 15.71 21.29
N ALA A 69 14.45 15.78 20.58
CA ALA A 69 15.28 17.00 20.48
C ALA A 69 14.74 18.00 19.45
N GLY A 70 13.64 17.70 18.76
CA GLY A 70 13.10 18.52 17.69
C GLY A 70 13.91 18.45 16.38
N GLU A 71 14.75 17.42 16.22
CA GLU A 71 15.51 17.23 15.00
C GLU A 71 14.69 16.48 13.96
N PRO A 72 14.65 16.92 12.69
CA PRO A 72 13.96 16.21 11.63
C PRO A 72 14.68 14.91 11.27
N LEU A 73 13.91 13.84 11.06
CA LEU A 73 14.40 12.53 10.67
C LEU A 73 14.31 12.35 9.14
N ALA A 74 15.25 11.60 8.59
CA ALA A 74 15.21 11.21 7.19
C ALA A 74 14.04 10.26 6.93
N PHE A 75 13.27 10.52 5.88
CA PHE A 75 12.13 9.69 5.50
C PHE A 75 11.95 9.59 4.00
N SER A 76 11.22 8.58 3.57
CA SER A 76 10.73 8.37 2.22
C SER A 76 9.22 8.22 2.25
N LEU A 77 8.52 8.93 1.37
CA LEU A 77 7.08 8.82 1.19
C LEU A 77 6.79 7.99 -0.06
N GLN A 78 6.01 6.93 0.10
CA GLN A 78 5.69 6.01 -0.98
C GLN A 78 4.19 5.88 -1.16
N HIS A 79 3.78 5.44 -2.37
CA HIS A 79 2.44 4.91 -2.54
C HIS A 79 2.41 3.47 -1.98
N SER A 80 1.38 3.15 -1.25
CA SER A 80 1.09 1.77 -0.91
C SER A 80 0.88 1.01 -2.23
N SER A 81 1.76 0.08 -2.52
CA SER A 81 1.66 -0.76 -3.70
C SER A 81 1.01 -2.09 -3.31
N GLY A 82 0.18 -2.65 -4.20
CA GLY A 82 -0.25 -4.02 -4.02
C GLY A 82 0.97 -4.93 -3.88
N GLN A 83 0.89 -5.86 -2.97
CA GLN A 83 1.96 -6.81 -2.70
C GLN A 83 1.52 -8.21 -3.11
N GLN A 84 2.43 -8.92 -3.74
CA GLN A 84 2.27 -10.34 -3.94
C GLN A 84 2.58 -11.03 -2.61
N ALA A 85 1.53 -11.38 -1.86
CA ALA A 85 1.67 -12.14 -0.63
C ALA A 85 1.81 -13.63 -1.00
N GLU A 86 2.94 -14.21 -0.66
CA GLU A 86 3.15 -15.64 -0.80
C GLU A 86 2.60 -16.34 0.45
N GLN A 87 1.47 -17.00 0.32
CA GLN A 87 0.92 -17.83 1.38
C GLN A 87 1.51 -19.23 1.26
N ARG A 88 2.40 -19.58 2.18
CA ARG A 88 3.03 -20.90 2.26
C ARG A 88 2.22 -21.82 3.14
N SER A 89 2.07 -23.06 2.72
CA SER A 89 1.54 -24.13 3.54
C SER A 89 2.47 -25.35 3.46
N SER A 90 2.51 -26.15 4.53
CA SER A 90 3.28 -27.37 4.58
C SER A 90 2.37 -28.55 4.94
N ARG A 91 2.58 -29.68 4.28
CA ARG A 91 1.79 -30.89 4.51
C ARG A 91 2.68 -32.13 4.45
N SER A 92 2.58 -32.99 5.45
CA SER A 92 3.16 -34.32 5.39
C SER A 92 2.37 -35.19 4.40
N VAL A 93 3.08 -35.93 3.55
CA VAL A 93 2.48 -36.72 2.47
C VAL A 93 2.85 -38.20 2.60
N PRO A 94 1.95 -39.13 2.17
CA PRO A 94 2.24 -40.53 2.15
C PRO A 94 3.41 -40.89 1.22
N LEU A 95 4.27 -41.81 1.70
CA LEU A 95 5.44 -42.34 1.02
C LEU A 95 5.20 -43.79 0.65
N PHE A 96 5.41 -44.17 -0.62
CA PHE A 96 5.33 -45.54 -1.10
C PHE A 96 6.68 -45.95 -1.69
N ALA A 97 7.27 -47.01 -1.17
CA ALA A 97 8.55 -47.53 -1.67
C ALA A 97 8.40 -48.14 -3.05
N LEU A 98 9.27 -47.73 -3.96
CA LEU A 98 9.37 -48.29 -5.31
C LEU A 98 10.53 -49.28 -5.32
N GLN A 99 10.20 -50.56 -5.48
CA GLN A 99 11.14 -51.68 -5.55
C GLN A 99 11.28 -52.13 -7.00
N GLY A 100 12.38 -52.73 -7.35
CA GLY A 100 12.61 -53.28 -8.69
C GLY A 100 13.90 -54.10 -8.77
N PRO A 101 14.11 -54.87 -9.90
CA PRO A 101 15.28 -55.70 -10.09
C PRO A 101 16.59 -54.92 -10.07
N ALA A 102 17.63 -55.48 -9.47
CA ALA A 102 18.91 -54.79 -9.25
C ALA A 102 19.61 -54.37 -10.57
N GLN A 103 19.29 -55.01 -11.68
CA GLN A 103 19.99 -54.83 -12.98
C GLN A 103 19.30 -53.89 -13.96
N GLN A 104 18.09 -53.37 -13.69
CA GLN A 104 17.39 -52.43 -14.60
C GLN A 104 17.63 -50.98 -14.25
N ALA A 105 17.78 -50.13 -15.29
CA ALA A 105 17.84 -48.69 -15.11
C ALA A 105 16.53 -48.14 -14.47
N ALA A 106 16.63 -47.20 -13.56
CA ALA A 106 15.49 -46.68 -12.77
C ALA A 106 14.32 -46.10 -13.63
N SER A 107 14.58 -45.81 -14.92
CA SER A 107 13.58 -45.21 -15.83
C SER A 107 12.58 -46.21 -16.44
N ALA A 108 12.75 -47.51 -16.24
CA ALA A 108 11.96 -48.56 -16.93
C ALA A 108 10.83 -49.17 -16.08
N ALA A 109 10.66 -48.76 -14.84
CA ALA A 109 9.63 -49.29 -13.96
C ALA A 109 8.23 -48.81 -14.40
N ARG A 110 7.39 -49.69 -14.93
CA ARG A 110 5.97 -49.47 -15.17
C ARG A 110 5.21 -49.74 -13.91
N ILE A 111 4.55 -48.73 -13.36
CA ILE A 111 3.80 -48.80 -12.15
C ILE A 111 2.32 -48.88 -12.49
N ARG A 112 1.61 -49.91 -12.02
CA ARG A 112 0.16 -49.94 -12.01
C ARG A 112 -0.34 -49.62 -10.58
N VAL A 113 -1.14 -48.56 -10.46
CA VAL A 113 -1.80 -48.22 -9.21
C VAL A 113 -3.25 -48.60 -9.31
N GLN A 114 -3.72 -49.48 -8.43
CA GLN A 114 -5.13 -49.74 -8.28
C GLN A 114 -5.64 -49.04 -7.02
N ARG A 115 -6.70 -48.27 -7.17
CA ARG A 115 -7.39 -47.63 -6.05
C ARG A 115 -8.44 -48.61 -5.52
N ALA A 116 -8.21 -49.18 -4.34
CA ALA A 116 -9.22 -49.92 -3.61
C ALA A 116 -9.95 -48.96 -2.65
N THR A 117 -11.15 -49.30 -2.21
CA THR A 117 -12.01 -48.51 -1.32
C THR A 117 -11.33 -48.19 0.02
N ASP A 118 -10.32 -48.96 0.42
CA ASP A 118 -9.63 -48.84 1.72
C ASP A 118 -8.14 -48.41 1.60
N GLY A 119 -7.69 -47.99 0.44
CA GLY A 119 -6.30 -47.54 0.24
C GLY A 119 -5.80 -47.66 -1.22
N THR A 120 -4.66 -47.09 -1.51
CA THR A 120 -4.01 -47.18 -2.82
C THR A 120 -3.07 -48.38 -2.82
N LEU A 121 -3.39 -49.42 -3.61
CA LEU A 121 -2.49 -50.52 -3.87
C LEU A 121 -1.61 -50.21 -5.07
N VAL A 122 -0.30 -50.22 -4.89
CA VAL A 122 0.68 -49.99 -5.98
C VAL A 122 1.24 -51.37 -6.39
N GLU A 123 0.91 -51.82 -7.59
CA GLU A 123 1.42 -53.08 -8.13
C GLU A 123 2.36 -52.75 -9.30
N LEU A 124 3.59 -53.31 -9.26
CA LEU A 124 4.55 -53.23 -10.37
C LEU A 124 4.21 -54.32 -11.40
N LEU A 125 3.93 -53.92 -12.62
CA LEU A 125 3.72 -54.80 -13.74
C LEU A 125 5.04 -55.02 -14.48
N ASP A 126 5.34 -56.29 -14.61
CA ASP A 126 6.46 -56.94 -15.31
C ASP A 126 7.61 -57.39 -14.42
N SER A 127 7.46 -58.63 -13.92
CA SER A 127 8.59 -59.54 -13.87
C SER A 127 8.09 -60.97 -14.03
N PRO A 128 8.64 -61.76 -14.97
CA PRO A 128 8.49 -63.21 -14.91
C PRO A 128 9.23 -63.71 -13.65
N ALA A 129 8.59 -64.67 -13.00
CA ALA A 129 9.03 -65.23 -11.71
C ALA A 129 10.45 -65.81 -11.77
N HIS A 130 11.46 -64.98 -11.52
CA HIS A 130 12.79 -65.37 -11.08
C HIS A 130 13.10 -64.51 -9.86
N ALA A 131 13.43 -65.16 -8.76
CA ALA A 131 13.75 -64.53 -7.49
C ALA A 131 15.10 -63.74 -7.60
N GLU A 132 15.10 -62.65 -8.31
CA GLU A 132 16.16 -61.64 -8.21
C GLU A 132 15.82 -60.74 -7.03
N SER A 133 16.76 -60.47 -6.16
CA SER A 133 16.59 -59.60 -5.00
C SER A 133 16.05 -58.24 -5.41
N GLU A 134 14.82 -57.93 -5.06
CA GLU A 134 14.28 -56.58 -5.24
C GLU A 134 15.04 -55.60 -4.38
N VAL A 135 15.44 -54.50 -4.97
CA VAL A 135 16.13 -53.40 -4.31
C VAL A 135 15.29 -52.11 -4.36
N LEU A 136 15.38 -51.32 -3.33
CA LEU A 136 14.74 -50.03 -3.29
C LEU A 136 15.29 -49.14 -4.43
N ARG A 137 14.41 -48.64 -5.29
CA ARG A 137 14.76 -47.80 -6.44
C ARG A 137 14.40 -46.35 -6.24
N GLY A 138 13.38 -46.09 -5.43
CA GLY A 138 12.89 -44.75 -5.20
C GLY A 138 11.65 -44.72 -4.34
N TRP A 139 10.97 -43.61 -4.39
CA TRP A 139 9.76 -43.35 -3.61
C TRP A 139 8.70 -42.65 -4.46
N LEU A 140 7.46 -43.05 -4.27
CA LEU A 140 6.29 -42.35 -4.78
C LEU A 140 5.64 -41.58 -3.63
N LEU A 141 5.34 -40.32 -3.86
CA LEU A 141 4.67 -39.43 -2.94
C LEU A 141 3.28 -39.10 -3.49
N ASP A 142 2.26 -39.27 -2.67
CA ASP A 142 0.90 -38.83 -3.01
C ASP A 142 0.68 -37.40 -2.51
N VAL A 143 0.71 -36.46 -3.44
CA VAL A 143 0.50 -35.02 -3.19
C VAL A 143 -0.86 -34.56 -3.73
N SER A 144 -1.77 -35.48 -4.07
CA SER A 144 -3.08 -35.18 -4.69
C SER A 144 -4.00 -34.34 -3.85
N ALA A 145 -3.76 -34.28 -2.54
CA ALA A 145 -4.50 -33.42 -1.59
C ALA A 145 -3.95 -31.98 -1.51
N ILE A 146 -2.91 -31.63 -2.30
CA ILE A 146 -2.32 -30.29 -2.37
C ILE A 146 -2.66 -29.69 -3.73
N GLU A 147 -3.53 -28.70 -3.74
CA GLU A 147 -3.96 -28.02 -4.97
C GLU A 147 -3.04 -26.87 -5.38
N GLN A 148 -2.20 -26.40 -4.45
CA GLN A 148 -1.30 -25.28 -4.65
C GLN A 148 -0.01 -25.73 -5.38
N PRO A 149 0.69 -24.79 -6.05
CA PRO A 149 2.01 -25.04 -6.62
C PRO A 149 3.01 -25.55 -5.58
N LEU A 150 3.74 -26.62 -5.91
CA LEU A 150 4.73 -27.23 -5.03
C LEU A 150 6.06 -26.50 -5.16
N ILE A 151 6.58 -25.95 -4.07
CA ILE A 151 7.79 -25.10 -4.09
C ILE A 151 9.01 -25.73 -3.44
N GLU A 152 8.80 -26.66 -2.49
CA GLU A 152 9.89 -27.30 -1.77
C GLU A 152 9.44 -28.66 -1.21
N LEU A 153 10.38 -29.58 -1.16
CA LEU A 153 10.23 -30.92 -0.59
C LEU A 153 11.25 -31.09 0.55
N GLU A 154 10.77 -31.40 1.74
CA GLU A 154 11.59 -31.73 2.90
C GLU A 154 11.50 -33.24 3.12
N LEU A 155 12.65 -33.92 3.19
CA LEU A 155 12.75 -35.37 3.29
C LEU A 155 13.57 -35.76 4.52
N ASP A 156 13.03 -36.66 5.33
CA ASP A 156 13.74 -37.28 6.43
C ASP A 156 14.13 -38.71 6.07
N TRP A 157 15.32 -39.14 6.50
CA TRP A 157 15.81 -40.50 6.29
C TRP A 157 16.53 -41.04 7.54
N GLN A 158 16.63 -42.36 7.62
CA GLN A 158 17.11 -43.05 8.84
C GLN A 158 18.63 -43.22 8.93
N ALA A 159 19.39 -42.97 7.86
CA ALA A 159 20.83 -43.12 7.88
C ALA A 159 21.52 -42.03 8.74
N GLU A 160 22.59 -42.40 9.46
CA GLU A 160 23.35 -41.47 10.30
C GLU A 160 24.09 -40.45 9.43
N ASP A 161 24.91 -40.91 8.48
CA ASP A 161 25.59 -40.07 7.48
C ASP A 161 25.33 -40.60 6.08
N GLY A 162 25.28 -39.72 5.09
CA GLY A 162 25.05 -40.11 3.71
C GLY A 162 24.98 -38.96 2.74
N PHE A 163 25.21 -39.30 1.48
CA PHE A 163 25.00 -38.43 0.31
C PHE A 163 24.20 -39.19 -0.73
N GLN A 164 23.04 -38.68 -1.11
CA GLN A 164 22.14 -39.32 -2.06
C GLN A 164 21.64 -38.34 -3.10
N ARG A 165 21.79 -38.68 -4.37
CA ARG A 165 21.21 -37.93 -5.50
C ARG A 165 20.02 -38.66 -6.07
N PHE A 166 19.05 -37.91 -6.52
CA PHE A 166 17.84 -38.47 -7.14
C PHE A 166 17.26 -37.54 -8.20
N SER A 167 16.56 -38.10 -9.17
CA SER A 167 15.70 -37.35 -10.07
C SER A 167 14.28 -37.26 -9.48
N ILE A 168 13.61 -36.16 -9.78
CA ILE A 168 12.24 -35.87 -9.39
C ILE A 168 11.40 -35.82 -10.64
N GLU A 169 10.33 -36.60 -10.67
CA GLU A 169 9.36 -36.58 -11.75
C GLU A 169 7.96 -36.39 -11.17
N ALA A 170 7.09 -35.76 -11.94
CA ALA A 170 5.72 -35.45 -11.57
C ALA A 170 4.72 -36.11 -12.53
N SER A 171 3.59 -36.51 -12.00
CA SER A 171 2.46 -37.06 -12.76
C SER A 171 1.13 -36.64 -12.15
N ASP A 172 0.11 -36.56 -13.00
CA ASP A 172 -1.28 -36.34 -12.57
C ASP A 172 -2.15 -37.58 -12.68
N ASP A 173 -1.66 -38.65 -13.38
CA ASP A 173 -2.40 -39.87 -13.68
C ASP A 173 -1.64 -41.18 -13.39
N LEU A 174 -0.39 -41.08 -12.89
CA LEU A 174 0.54 -42.20 -12.64
C LEU A 174 1.02 -42.95 -13.90
N GLN A 175 0.62 -42.49 -15.08
CA GLN A 175 0.99 -43.10 -16.37
C GLN A 175 1.97 -42.23 -17.11
N HIS A 176 1.74 -40.93 -17.16
CA HIS A 176 2.57 -39.96 -17.86
C HIS A 176 3.42 -39.17 -16.85
N TRP A 177 4.73 -39.36 -16.98
CA TRP A 177 5.70 -38.73 -16.07
C TRP A 177 6.48 -37.64 -16.82
N ARG A 178 6.57 -36.48 -16.18
CA ARG A 178 7.40 -35.36 -16.65
C ARG A 178 8.53 -35.08 -15.66
N ALA A 179 9.72 -34.82 -16.18
CA ALA A 179 10.85 -34.42 -15.33
C ALA A 179 10.53 -33.08 -14.63
N LEU A 180 10.72 -33.05 -13.34
CA LEU A 180 10.51 -31.85 -12.52
C LEU A 180 11.83 -31.25 -12.03
N GLY A 181 12.89 -32.06 -11.90
CA GLY A 181 14.19 -31.61 -11.46
C GLY A 181 15.05 -32.73 -10.87
N GLU A 182 16.08 -32.32 -10.19
CA GLU A 182 17.00 -33.20 -9.47
C GLU A 182 17.12 -32.71 -8.03
N GLY A 183 17.36 -33.64 -7.12
CA GLY A 183 17.57 -33.35 -5.70
C GLY A 183 18.77 -34.09 -5.14
N GLN A 184 19.24 -33.61 -4.02
CA GLN A 184 20.26 -34.30 -3.21
C GLN A 184 19.93 -34.19 -1.73
N LEU A 185 20.20 -35.25 -1.00
CA LEU A 185 20.19 -35.28 0.45
C LEU A 185 21.61 -35.44 0.95
N VAL A 186 21.98 -34.67 1.97
CA VAL A 186 23.29 -34.69 2.57
C VAL A 186 23.14 -34.69 4.09
N ARG A 187 23.84 -35.62 4.73
CA ARG A 187 24.05 -35.59 6.19
C ARG A 187 25.46 -36.07 6.45
N LEU A 188 26.30 -35.20 6.96
CA LEU A 188 27.70 -35.48 7.29
C LEU A 188 27.99 -34.95 8.68
N THR A 189 28.57 -35.82 9.50
CA THR A 189 28.96 -35.49 10.88
C THR A 189 30.47 -35.62 11.01
N THR A 190 31.17 -34.57 11.42
CA THR A 190 32.63 -34.58 11.61
C THR A 190 32.98 -33.73 12.84
N ALA A 191 33.72 -34.32 13.80
CA ALA A 191 34.25 -33.66 14.98
C ALA A 191 33.22 -32.83 15.79
N GLY A 192 31.97 -33.28 15.81
CA GLY A 192 30.86 -32.59 16.51
C GLY A 192 30.11 -31.54 15.70
N GLU A 193 30.55 -31.27 14.48
CA GLU A 193 29.81 -30.43 13.53
C GLU A 193 28.95 -31.30 12.56
N ARG A 194 27.77 -30.83 12.23
CA ARG A 194 26.82 -31.54 11.35
C ARG A 194 26.39 -30.64 10.19
N ILE A 195 26.58 -31.13 8.98
CA ILE A 195 26.07 -30.53 7.77
C ILE A 195 24.86 -31.38 7.34
N GLU A 196 23.70 -30.75 7.19
CA GLU A 196 22.48 -31.43 6.77
C GLU A 196 21.75 -30.64 5.71
N GLN A 197 21.44 -31.28 4.59
CA GLN A 197 20.59 -30.77 3.53
C GLN A 197 19.47 -31.77 3.27
N ARG A 198 18.28 -31.42 3.69
CA ARG A 198 17.06 -32.24 3.54
C ARG A 198 15.97 -31.55 2.75
N HIS A 199 16.20 -30.30 2.37
CA HIS A 199 15.29 -29.47 1.61
C HIS A 199 15.67 -29.43 0.14
N VAL A 200 14.72 -29.73 -0.74
CA VAL A 200 14.89 -29.72 -2.19
C VAL A 200 13.89 -28.77 -2.83
N ARG A 201 14.36 -27.78 -3.55
CA ARG A 201 13.49 -26.81 -4.23
C ARG A 201 12.77 -27.46 -5.38
N LEU A 202 11.49 -27.14 -5.52
CA LEU A 202 10.65 -27.53 -6.64
C LEU A 202 10.31 -26.28 -7.48
N PRO A 203 10.01 -26.45 -8.80
CA PRO A 203 9.82 -25.31 -9.71
C PRO A 203 8.47 -24.57 -9.59
N GLY A 204 7.69 -24.79 -8.54
CA GLY A 204 6.40 -24.12 -8.35
C GLY A 204 5.31 -24.63 -9.30
N GLN A 205 5.32 -25.91 -9.64
CA GLN A 205 4.32 -26.54 -10.50
C GLN A 205 3.35 -27.39 -9.66
N ARG A 206 2.14 -27.58 -10.18
CA ARG A 206 1.16 -28.49 -9.60
C ARG A 206 1.42 -29.92 -10.09
N ALA A 207 1.19 -30.88 -9.23
CA ALA A 207 1.20 -32.30 -9.53
C ALA A 207 0.32 -33.04 -8.52
N ARG A 208 -0.17 -34.22 -8.90
CA ARG A 208 -0.89 -35.12 -7.97
C ARG A 208 0.04 -36.17 -7.36
N TYR A 209 1.09 -36.51 -8.08
CA TYR A 209 2.06 -37.53 -7.67
C TYR A 209 3.47 -37.07 -7.99
N LEU A 210 4.40 -37.32 -7.09
CA LEU A 210 5.82 -37.15 -7.30
C LEU A 210 6.50 -38.51 -7.18
N ARG A 211 7.48 -38.81 -8.05
CA ARG A 211 8.38 -39.93 -7.83
C ARG A 211 9.81 -39.46 -7.74
N LEU A 212 10.51 -40.01 -6.74
CA LEU A 212 11.91 -39.78 -6.49
C LEU A 212 12.65 -41.05 -6.90
N LEU A 213 13.57 -40.97 -7.85
CA LEU A 213 14.34 -42.11 -8.32
C LEU A 213 15.80 -41.91 -7.93
N TRP A 214 16.30 -42.82 -7.11
CA TRP A 214 17.70 -42.78 -6.67
C TRP A 214 18.67 -42.98 -7.82
N ARG A 215 19.74 -42.19 -7.86
CA ARG A 215 20.85 -42.34 -8.82
C ARG A 215 22.05 -43.08 -8.21
N ASP A 216 22.19 -43.02 -6.91
CA ASP A 216 23.29 -43.62 -6.18
C ASP A 216 22.83 -44.88 -5.43
N ALA A 217 23.70 -45.86 -5.31
CA ALA A 217 23.46 -47.06 -4.52
C ALA A 217 24.40 -47.08 -3.29
N PRO A 218 24.00 -47.61 -2.16
CA PRO A 218 22.67 -48.16 -1.86
C PRO A 218 21.61 -47.04 -1.66
N ALA A 219 20.35 -47.34 -2.04
CA ALA A 219 19.24 -46.45 -1.81
C ALA A 219 18.93 -46.29 -0.32
N VAL A 220 18.65 -45.08 0.12
CA VAL A 220 18.38 -44.77 1.54
C VAL A 220 16.87 -44.79 1.79
N PRO A 221 16.39 -45.48 2.85
CA PRO A 221 15.00 -45.44 3.24
C PRO A 221 14.62 -44.07 3.79
N LEU A 222 13.55 -43.50 3.22
CA LEU A 222 12.91 -42.28 3.75
C LEU A 222 11.96 -42.64 4.89
N SER A 223 11.92 -41.81 5.90
CA SER A 223 11.01 -41.98 7.05
C SER A 223 9.82 -40.99 7.00
N ASN A 224 10.01 -39.82 6.40
CA ASN A 224 8.97 -38.82 6.29
C ASN A 224 9.22 -37.92 5.08
N ALA A 225 8.14 -37.36 4.52
CA ALA A 225 8.19 -36.33 3.51
C ALA A 225 7.18 -35.23 3.82
N VAL A 226 7.65 -33.97 3.80
CA VAL A 226 6.79 -32.79 3.91
C VAL A 226 6.92 -32.00 2.63
N VAL A 227 5.78 -31.68 2.03
CA VAL A 227 5.72 -30.84 0.84
C VAL A 227 5.28 -29.44 1.22
N HIS A 228 6.08 -28.47 0.83
CA HIS A 228 5.74 -27.06 0.96
C HIS A 228 5.15 -26.58 -0.35
N SER A 229 4.01 -25.91 -0.26
CA SER A 229 3.32 -25.31 -1.37
C SER A 229 3.14 -23.83 -1.12
N ALA A 230 3.02 -23.04 -2.19
CA ALA A 230 2.76 -21.62 -2.09
C ALA A 230 1.72 -21.18 -3.11
N THR A 231 0.85 -20.29 -2.66
CA THR A 231 -0.04 -19.54 -3.53
C THR A 231 0.39 -18.08 -3.49
N ALA A 232 0.63 -17.52 -4.67
CA ALA A 232 0.84 -16.09 -4.79
C ALA A 232 -0.53 -15.42 -4.82
N GLU A 233 -0.91 -14.78 -3.72
CA GLU A 233 -2.13 -13.99 -3.63
C GLU A 233 -1.77 -12.51 -3.83
N TRP A 234 -2.44 -11.88 -4.80
CA TRP A 234 -2.28 -10.45 -4.99
C TRP A 234 -3.14 -9.72 -3.96
N ARG A 235 -2.49 -9.09 -3.00
CA ARG A 235 -3.16 -8.14 -2.11
C ARG A 235 -3.15 -6.78 -2.78
N ALA A 236 -4.34 -6.26 -3.02
CA ALA A 236 -4.48 -4.90 -3.55
C ALA A 236 -3.80 -3.89 -2.61
N ALA A 237 -3.36 -2.77 -3.18
CA ALA A 237 -2.83 -1.66 -2.39
C ALA A 237 -3.84 -1.25 -1.31
N GLU A 238 -3.37 -1.04 -0.10
CA GLU A 238 -4.19 -0.56 0.99
C GLU A 238 -4.67 0.85 0.68
N LEU A 239 -5.95 1.11 0.93
CA LEU A 239 -6.57 2.42 0.74
C LEU A 239 -6.79 3.09 2.08
N ALA A 240 -6.61 4.40 2.12
CA ALA A 240 -6.94 5.20 3.30
C ALA A 240 -8.41 5.64 3.20
N TRP A 241 -9.26 5.08 4.06
CA TRP A 241 -10.70 5.38 4.11
C TRP A 241 -11.02 6.52 5.07
N SER A 242 -11.95 7.39 4.68
CA SER A 242 -12.51 8.43 5.56
C SER A 242 -13.43 7.84 6.61
N ASP A 243 -13.73 8.63 7.63
CA ASP A 243 -14.93 8.42 8.44
C ASP A 243 -16.18 8.53 7.55
N VAL A 244 -17.33 8.14 8.10
CA VAL A 244 -18.62 8.23 7.40
C VAL A 244 -19.01 9.68 7.21
N LEU A 245 -19.20 10.09 5.97
CA LEU A 245 -19.61 11.43 5.58
C LEU A 245 -21.12 11.43 5.26
N THR A 246 -21.86 12.29 5.89
CA THR A 246 -23.31 12.46 5.63
C THR A 246 -23.53 13.47 4.52
N GLY A 247 -24.23 13.07 3.46
CA GLY A 247 -24.53 13.94 2.32
C GLY A 247 -25.71 14.86 2.55
N GLN A 248 -25.62 16.06 2.01
CA GLN A 248 -26.76 16.98 1.91
C GLN A 248 -27.64 16.55 0.73
N ARG A 249 -28.90 16.29 1.00
CA ARG A 249 -29.89 16.02 -0.05
C ARG A 249 -30.28 17.33 -0.74
N LEU A 250 -30.14 17.39 -2.06
CA LEU A 250 -30.52 18.57 -2.87
C LEU A 250 -31.90 18.40 -3.45
N ASP A 251 -32.18 17.25 -4.05
CA ASP A 251 -33.43 16.89 -4.68
C ASP A 251 -33.65 15.37 -4.59
N SER A 252 -34.77 14.86 -5.15
CA SER A 252 -35.00 13.41 -5.19
C SER A 252 -33.91 12.70 -6.00
N GLY A 253 -33.07 11.92 -5.28
CA GLY A 253 -31.94 11.19 -5.88
C GLY A 253 -30.64 11.98 -6.06
N GLU A 254 -30.60 13.26 -5.69
CA GLU A 254 -29.36 14.04 -5.70
C GLU A 254 -28.84 14.34 -4.31
N TYR A 255 -27.55 14.05 -4.10
CA TYR A 255 -26.83 14.26 -2.84
C TYR A 255 -25.49 14.92 -3.10
N GLN A 256 -25.06 15.79 -2.20
CA GLN A 256 -23.80 16.53 -2.31
C GLN A 256 -22.98 16.41 -1.03
N TRP A 257 -21.66 16.31 -1.20
CA TRP A 257 -20.65 16.37 -0.15
C TRP A 257 -19.62 17.43 -0.50
N GLU A 258 -19.07 18.04 0.52
CA GLU A 258 -17.99 18.99 0.39
C GLU A 258 -16.81 18.55 1.28
N LEU A 259 -15.63 18.54 0.67
CA LEU A 259 -14.38 18.23 1.36
C LEU A 259 -13.67 19.54 1.71
N PRO A 260 -12.98 19.62 2.84
CA PRO A 260 -12.26 20.82 3.26
C PRO A 260 -11.24 21.33 2.24
N ARG A 261 -10.72 20.41 1.43
CA ARG A 261 -9.82 20.68 0.31
C ARG A 261 -9.99 19.63 -0.80
N ALA A 262 -9.40 19.91 -1.95
CA ALA A 262 -9.38 18.94 -3.04
C ALA A 262 -8.47 17.75 -2.69
N LEU A 263 -8.98 16.52 -2.83
CA LEU A 263 -8.28 15.27 -2.51
C LEU A 263 -8.35 14.30 -3.69
N PRO A 264 -7.29 13.50 -3.95
CA PRO A 264 -7.26 12.52 -5.05
C PRO A 264 -8.06 11.26 -4.70
N VAL A 265 -9.38 11.33 -4.75
CA VAL A 265 -10.27 10.24 -4.36
C VAL A 265 -10.22 9.12 -5.38
N SER A 266 -9.87 7.90 -4.95
CA SER A 266 -9.74 6.71 -5.78
C SER A 266 -10.91 5.73 -5.67
N ARG A 267 -11.69 5.80 -4.58
CA ARG A 267 -12.85 4.93 -4.37
C ARG A 267 -13.91 5.60 -3.51
N LEU A 268 -15.14 5.23 -3.73
CA LEU A 268 -16.30 5.63 -2.95
C LEU A 268 -17.00 4.37 -2.46
N ARG A 269 -17.45 4.35 -1.21
CA ARG A 269 -18.32 3.32 -0.64
C ARG A 269 -19.58 4.00 -0.10
N LEU A 270 -20.76 3.54 -0.55
CA LEU A 270 -22.05 4.05 -0.10
C LEU A 270 -22.70 3.05 0.86
N ALA A 271 -23.23 3.52 1.98
CA ALA A 271 -23.94 2.67 2.91
C ALA A 271 -25.27 2.17 2.30
N LEU A 272 -25.41 0.85 2.17
CA LEU A 272 -26.61 0.17 1.70
C LEU A 272 -27.26 -0.58 2.89
N GLU A 273 -28.07 0.14 3.66
CA GLU A 273 -28.63 -0.39 4.91
C GLU A 273 -29.76 -1.39 4.69
N GLN A 274 -30.57 -1.16 3.66
CA GLN A 274 -31.74 -2.00 3.38
C GLN A 274 -31.36 -3.18 2.47
N PRO A 275 -31.97 -4.37 2.65
CA PRO A 275 -31.86 -5.45 1.68
C PRO A 275 -32.61 -5.09 0.37
N ASN A 276 -32.30 -5.80 -0.70
CA ASN A 276 -32.94 -5.65 -2.02
C ASN A 276 -32.79 -4.27 -2.63
N MET A 277 -31.65 -3.60 -2.39
CA MET A 277 -31.33 -2.32 -3.01
C MET A 277 -30.61 -2.53 -4.34
N LEU A 278 -30.98 -1.74 -5.33
CA LEU A 278 -30.30 -1.62 -6.62
C LEU A 278 -30.25 -0.14 -7.00
N LEU A 279 -29.05 0.43 -7.02
CA LEU A 279 -28.82 1.87 -7.18
C LEU A 279 -27.93 2.15 -8.40
N PRO A 280 -28.51 2.34 -9.59
CA PRO A 280 -27.77 2.94 -10.69
C PRO A 280 -27.46 4.40 -10.34
N LEU A 281 -26.18 4.79 -10.46
CA LEU A 281 -25.76 6.13 -10.04
C LEU A 281 -24.70 6.72 -10.95
N ARG A 282 -24.63 8.05 -10.92
CA ARG A 282 -23.58 8.85 -11.55
C ARG A 282 -22.94 9.75 -10.51
N VAL A 283 -21.62 9.82 -10.58
CA VAL A 283 -20.80 10.64 -9.71
C VAL A 283 -20.24 11.79 -10.52
N GLN A 284 -20.39 13.00 -10.01
CA GLN A 284 -19.81 14.21 -10.57
C GLN A 284 -18.93 14.88 -9.52
N SER A 285 -17.94 15.60 -9.98
CA SER A 285 -17.06 16.37 -9.11
C SER A 285 -16.89 17.79 -9.60
N ARG A 286 -16.55 18.68 -8.67
CA ARG A 286 -16.21 20.07 -8.94
C ARG A 286 -15.12 20.52 -7.96
N ARG A 287 -14.21 21.37 -8.42
CA ARG A 287 -13.29 22.12 -7.57
C ARG A 287 -13.83 23.51 -7.30
N GLU A 288 -13.41 24.10 -6.22
CA GLU A 288 -13.69 25.50 -5.93
C GLU A 288 -13.24 26.41 -7.09
N GLY A 289 -14.08 27.39 -7.45
CA GLY A 289 -13.83 28.29 -8.59
C GLY A 289 -14.17 27.70 -9.98
N GLN A 290 -14.53 26.44 -10.10
CA GLN A 290 -15.00 25.86 -11.37
C GLN A 290 -16.53 25.97 -11.46
N PRO A 291 -17.08 26.54 -12.56
CA PRO A 291 -18.53 26.75 -12.69
C PRO A 291 -19.29 25.46 -13.00
N HIS A 292 -18.64 24.46 -13.63
CA HIS A 292 -19.30 23.29 -14.16
C HIS A 292 -18.96 22.01 -13.41
N TRP A 293 -19.96 21.16 -13.20
CA TRP A 293 -19.81 19.80 -12.71
C TRP A 293 -19.24 18.91 -13.81
N GLN A 294 -18.23 18.13 -13.48
CA GLN A 294 -17.58 17.16 -14.39
C GLN A 294 -17.97 15.75 -14.00
N GLY A 295 -18.30 14.91 -14.98
CA GLY A 295 -18.52 13.48 -14.77
C GLY A 295 -17.24 12.82 -14.25
N LEU A 296 -17.38 12.07 -13.17
CA LEU A 296 -16.26 11.36 -12.53
C LEU A 296 -16.34 9.86 -12.76
N ALA A 297 -17.51 9.25 -12.49
CA ALA A 297 -17.76 7.83 -12.66
C ALA A 297 -19.28 7.56 -12.79
N ALA A 298 -19.61 6.35 -13.25
CA ALA A 298 -20.96 5.81 -13.20
C ALA A 298 -20.90 4.32 -12.91
N GLY A 299 -21.94 3.79 -12.25
CA GLY A 299 -22.00 2.37 -11.92
C GLY A 299 -23.31 1.99 -11.27
N VAL A 300 -23.38 0.74 -10.82
CA VAL A 300 -24.54 0.21 -10.11
C VAL A 300 -24.05 -0.35 -8.77
N LEU A 301 -24.55 0.23 -7.68
CA LEU A 301 -24.36 -0.34 -6.35
C LEU A 301 -25.58 -1.18 -6.01
N TYR A 302 -25.36 -2.27 -5.29
CA TYR A 302 -26.46 -3.17 -4.96
C TYR A 302 -26.22 -3.96 -3.68
N ARG A 303 -27.32 -4.38 -3.08
CA ARG A 303 -27.41 -5.34 -1.98
C ARG A 303 -28.63 -6.22 -2.24
N VAL A 304 -28.42 -7.43 -2.79
CA VAL A 304 -29.48 -8.31 -3.25
C VAL A 304 -29.25 -9.75 -2.76
N PRO A 305 -30.31 -10.58 -2.66
CA PRO A 305 -30.15 -11.99 -2.35
C PRO A 305 -29.26 -12.68 -3.40
N GLY A 306 -28.35 -13.53 -2.96
CA GLY A 306 -27.56 -14.43 -3.81
C GLY A 306 -27.98 -15.89 -3.60
N GLU A 307 -27.41 -16.81 -4.35
CA GLU A 307 -27.74 -18.25 -4.27
C GLU A 307 -27.38 -18.89 -2.92
N GLN A 308 -26.27 -18.52 -2.33
CA GLN A 308 -25.78 -19.08 -1.04
C GLN A 308 -25.65 -17.98 0.04
N ALA A 309 -25.38 -16.76 -0.35
CA ALA A 309 -25.19 -15.61 0.51
C ALA A 309 -25.70 -14.34 -0.19
N GLU A 310 -25.86 -13.27 0.59
CA GLU A 310 -26.20 -11.95 0.05
C GLU A 310 -25.10 -11.44 -0.89
N SER A 311 -25.47 -11.03 -2.09
CA SER A 311 -24.58 -10.39 -3.05
C SER A 311 -24.58 -8.88 -2.83
N ARG A 312 -23.39 -8.31 -2.57
CA ARG A 312 -23.23 -6.89 -2.25
C ARG A 312 -22.13 -6.25 -3.09
N ASN A 313 -22.43 -5.11 -3.65
CA ASN A 313 -21.48 -4.21 -4.29
C ASN A 313 -21.80 -2.78 -3.83
N ASP A 314 -21.11 -2.30 -2.82
CA ASP A 314 -21.29 -0.98 -2.23
C ASP A 314 -20.14 -0.02 -2.55
N GLU A 315 -19.17 -0.44 -3.35
CA GLU A 315 -18.01 0.34 -3.75
C GLU A 315 -18.03 0.70 -5.24
N LEU A 316 -17.58 1.92 -5.54
CA LEU A 316 -17.36 2.39 -6.89
C LEU A 316 -15.94 2.92 -7.04
N ALA A 317 -15.21 2.42 -8.04
CA ALA A 317 -13.90 2.93 -8.38
C ALA A 317 -14.00 4.32 -9.01
N LEU A 318 -13.11 5.22 -8.59
CA LEU A 318 -12.98 6.58 -9.09
C LEU A 318 -11.60 6.77 -9.74
N PRO A 319 -11.45 7.69 -10.69
CA PRO A 319 -10.20 7.84 -11.46
C PRO A 319 -9.03 8.48 -10.71
N GLY A 320 -9.11 8.68 -9.39
CA GLY A 320 -8.05 9.30 -8.59
C GLY A 320 -7.83 10.80 -8.86
N ARG A 321 -8.80 11.46 -9.45
CA ARG A 321 -8.75 12.91 -9.66
C ARG A 321 -9.00 13.65 -8.36
N SER A 322 -8.39 14.84 -8.20
CA SER A 322 -8.66 15.71 -7.06
C SER A 322 -10.09 16.22 -7.06
N VAL A 323 -10.83 15.90 -6.02
CA VAL A 323 -12.24 16.20 -5.79
C VAL A 323 -12.35 17.06 -4.55
N GLN A 324 -13.08 18.19 -4.62
CA GLN A 324 -13.43 19.00 -3.46
C GLN A 324 -14.92 18.96 -3.19
N GLN A 325 -15.74 19.05 -4.22
CA GLN A 325 -17.18 18.87 -4.13
C GLN A 325 -17.58 17.65 -4.93
N LEU A 326 -18.35 16.77 -4.32
CA LEU A 326 -18.86 15.54 -4.91
C LEU A 326 -20.39 15.63 -4.99
N ARG A 327 -20.94 15.28 -6.14
CA ARG A 327 -22.38 15.12 -6.33
C ARG A 327 -22.67 13.71 -6.80
N LEU A 328 -23.63 13.09 -6.15
CA LEU A 328 -24.15 11.78 -6.48
C LEU A 328 -25.57 11.93 -7.02
N HIS A 329 -25.81 11.43 -8.21
CA HIS A 329 -27.14 11.33 -8.79
C HIS A 329 -27.54 9.86 -8.86
N ILE A 330 -28.56 9.48 -8.08
CA ILE A 330 -29.08 8.12 -7.98
C ILE A 330 -30.38 8.05 -8.82
N ASP A 331 -30.47 7.06 -9.70
CA ASP A 331 -31.66 6.82 -10.50
C ASP A 331 -32.81 6.31 -9.61
N ALA A 332 -33.84 7.13 -9.49
CA ALA A 332 -34.98 6.85 -8.62
C ALA A 332 -35.81 5.62 -9.07
N ARG A 333 -35.66 5.15 -10.33
CA ARG A 333 -36.34 3.96 -10.83
C ARG A 333 -35.93 2.68 -10.07
N GLY A 334 -34.76 2.66 -9.45
CA GLY A 334 -34.27 1.58 -8.57
C GLY A 334 -34.76 1.69 -7.12
N GLY A 335 -35.68 2.61 -6.80
CA GLY A 335 -36.15 2.85 -5.43
C GLY A 335 -35.34 3.86 -4.65
N GLY A 336 -34.12 4.20 -5.09
CA GLY A 336 -33.23 5.16 -4.43
C GLY A 336 -32.82 4.75 -3.01
N LEU A 337 -32.39 5.71 -2.19
CA LEU A 337 -32.06 5.52 -0.77
C LEU A 337 -33.26 5.68 0.17
N GLY A 338 -34.46 5.88 -0.35
CA GLY A 338 -35.63 6.17 0.47
C GLY A 338 -35.53 7.49 1.24
N ASN A 339 -35.90 7.45 2.52
CA ASN A 339 -35.84 8.64 3.42
C ASN A 339 -34.55 8.70 4.25
N GLN A 340 -33.62 7.78 4.06
CA GLN A 340 -32.39 7.75 4.83
C GLN A 340 -31.38 8.79 4.32
N PRO A 341 -30.54 9.35 5.20
CA PRO A 341 -29.43 10.19 4.78
C PRO A 341 -28.44 9.37 3.96
N ALA A 342 -27.92 9.94 2.90
CA ALA A 342 -26.86 9.31 2.14
C ALA A 342 -25.55 9.35 2.94
N GLN A 343 -25.09 8.20 3.37
CA GLN A 343 -23.83 8.03 4.09
C GLN A 343 -22.80 7.38 3.18
N LEU A 344 -21.65 8.04 3.00
CA LEU A 344 -20.56 7.48 2.22
C LEU A 344 -19.21 7.58 2.92
N GLN A 345 -18.30 6.74 2.48
CA GLN A 345 -16.88 6.86 2.78
C GLN A 345 -16.12 7.08 1.48
N LEU A 346 -15.08 7.87 1.55
CA LEU A 346 -14.16 8.11 0.44
C LEU A 346 -12.80 7.48 0.76
N ALA A 347 -12.15 6.95 -0.26
CA ALA A 347 -10.82 6.40 -0.11
C ALA A 347 -9.81 7.16 -0.95
N LEU A 348 -8.67 7.47 -0.33
CA LEU A 348 -7.48 7.95 -0.98
C LEU A 348 -6.54 6.78 -1.31
N PRO A 349 -5.67 6.91 -2.31
CA PRO A 349 -4.55 5.98 -2.48
C PRO A 349 -3.76 5.89 -1.17
N GLY A 350 -3.47 4.67 -0.74
CA GLY A 350 -2.67 4.45 0.45
C GLY A 350 -1.29 5.08 0.29
N ARG A 351 -0.82 5.69 1.35
CA ARG A 351 0.52 6.28 1.45
C ARG A 351 1.22 5.68 2.65
N GLU A 352 2.48 5.34 2.47
CA GLU A 352 3.36 4.85 3.51
C GLU A 352 4.55 5.78 3.67
N LEU A 353 4.86 6.10 4.90
CA LEU A 353 6.04 6.86 5.27
C LEU A 353 7.02 5.90 5.93
N LEU A 354 8.18 5.71 5.32
CA LEU A 354 9.30 4.97 5.89
C LEU A 354 10.33 5.97 6.40
N PHE A 355 10.71 5.89 7.66
CA PHE A 355 11.69 6.80 8.25
C PHE A 355 12.77 6.08 9.03
N LEU A 356 13.94 6.72 9.12
CA LEU A 356 15.11 6.23 9.85
C LEU A 356 15.19 6.92 11.21
N VAL A 357 15.13 6.15 12.27
CA VAL A 357 15.20 6.67 13.63
C VAL A 357 16.63 7.13 13.96
N ARG A 358 16.73 8.33 14.52
CA ARG A 358 17.94 8.92 15.09
C ARG A 358 17.59 9.65 16.38
N GLY A 359 18.41 9.49 17.41
CA GLY A 359 18.17 10.13 18.73
C GLY A 359 17.11 9.41 19.55
N ALA A 360 16.73 10.01 20.65
CA ALA A 360 15.75 9.46 21.58
C ALA A 360 14.32 9.88 21.24
N GLY A 361 13.33 9.02 21.60
CA GLY A 361 11.91 9.40 21.60
C GLY A 361 11.53 10.32 22.78
N PRO A 362 10.34 10.89 22.80
CA PRO A 362 9.22 10.56 21.94
C PRO A 362 9.37 11.09 20.51
N TYR A 363 8.83 10.33 19.53
CA TYR A 363 8.78 10.73 18.13
C TYR A 363 7.42 11.30 17.79
N GLN A 364 7.39 12.23 16.82
CA GLN A 364 6.14 12.86 16.39
C GLN A 364 6.12 13.08 14.88
N LEU A 365 4.96 12.88 14.28
CA LEU A 365 4.65 13.28 12.92
C LEU A 365 4.13 14.72 12.94
N ALA A 366 4.74 15.60 12.16
CA ALA A 366 4.32 16.98 12.03
C ALA A 366 3.84 17.26 10.60
N LEU A 367 2.77 18.06 10.45
CA LEU A 367 2.17 18.42 9.17
C LEU A 367 1.40 19.73 9.27
N GLY A 368 1.01 20.30 8.11
CA GLY A 368 0.18 21.49 8.07
C GLY A 368 0.99 22.79 7.93
N GLN A 369 2.20 22.75 7.37
CA GLN A 369 3.00 23.92 7.05
C GLN A 369 2.81 24.32 5.58
N ALA A 370 2.18 25.47 5.33
CA ALA A 370 1.83 25.91 3.98
C ALA A 370 3.04 26.26 3.07
N GLN A 371 4.20 26.54 3.64
CA GLN A 371 5.41 26.93 2.93
C GLN A 371 6.51 25.86 2.99
N ALA A 372 6.14 24.62 3.36
CA ALA A 372 7.11 23.54 3.46
C ALA A 372 7.70 23.16 2.09
N GLU A 373 9.01 23.02 2.07
CA GLU A 373 9.75 22.47 0.93
C GLU A 373 9.74 20.93 0.96
N PRO A 374 9.82 20.26 -0.21
CA PRO A 374 9.88 18.80 -0.25
C PRO A 374 11.11 18.25 0.50
N ALA A 375 10.90 17.36 1.47
CA ALA A 375 11.97 16.75 2.26
C ALA A 375 12.02 15.22 2.16
N SER A 376 11.07 14.60 1.46
CA SER A 376 11.07 13.15 1.23
C SER A 376 12.25 12.73 0.36
N LEU A 377 13.03 11.76 0.81
CA LEU A 377 14.13 11.18 0.07
C LEU A 377 13.66 10.03 -0.83
N PRO A 378 14.34 9.78 -1.96
CA PRO A 378 14.16 8.53 -2.69
C PRO A 378 14.40 7.32 -1.78
N LEU A 379 13.60 6.27 -1.91
CA LEU A 379 13.73 5.07 -1.07
C LEU A 379 15.14 4.47 -1.10
N SER A 380 15.76 4.40 -2.28
CA SER A 380 17.12 3.89 -2.45
C SER A 380 18.15 4.69 -1.66
N THR A 381 17.96 6.02 -1.56
CA THR A 381 18.83 6.89 -0.76
C THR A 381 18.64 6.60 0.74
N LEU A 382 17.40 6.50 1.21
CA LEU A 382 17.10 6.19 2.61
C LEU A 382 17.66 4.82 3.03
N LEU A 383 17.66 3.84 2.12
CA LEU A 383 18.11 2.48 2.37
C LEU A 383 19.58 2.21 2.00
N GLY A 384 20.36 3.25 1.66
CA GLY A 384 21.76 3.10 1.29
C GLY A 384 21.97 2.25 0.04
N GLY A 385 21.16 2.45 -1.00
CA GLY A 385 21.26 1.77 -2.29
C GLY A 385 20.46 0.45 -2.40
N ARG A 386 19.78 0.03 -1.35
CA ARG A 386 18.88 -1.14 -1.39
C ARG A 386 17.52 -0.76 -1.93
N SER A 387 16.85 -1.69 -2.61
CA SER A 387 15.48 -1.48 -3.14
C SER A 387 14.38 -1.67 -2.07
N GLN A 388 14.68 -2.47 -1.03
CA GLN A 388 13.73 -2.76 0.07
C GLN A 388 14.49 -2.84 1.40
N PRO A 389 13.85 -2.42 2.52
CA PRO A 389 14.41 -2.63 3.84
C PRO A 389 14.39 -4.14 4.17
N LEU A 390 15.37 -4.59 4.97
CA LEU A 390 15.33 -5.93 5.53
C LEU A 390 14.14 -6.04 6.49
N ALA A 391 13.28 -7.03 6.30
CA ALA A 391 12.08 -7.22 7.12
C ALA A 391 12.41 -7.29 8.63
N ALA A 392 13.53 -7.95 8.99
CA ALA A 392 14.01 -8.04 10.36
C ALA A 392 14.52 -6.70 10.96
N GLN A 393 14.68 -5.65 10.15
CA GLN A 393 15.16 -4.33 10.56
C GLN A 393 14.12 -3.24 10.39
N THR A 394 12.87 -3.60 10.11
CA THR A 394 11.78 -2.65 9.91
C THR A 394 10.72 -2.87 10.97
N GLY A 395 10.56 -1.88 11.84
CA GLY A 395 9.48 -1.81 12.82
C GLY A 395 8.24 -1.13 12.24
N GLU A 396 7.18 -1.13 13.03
CA GLU A 396 5.92 -0.45 12.73
C GLU A 396 5.78 0.80 13.60
N ALA A 397 5.39 1.91 13.00
CA ALA A 397 5.02 3.12 13.70
C ALA A 397 3.51 3.31 13.63
N ARG A 398 2.92 3.73 14.74
CA ARG A 398 1.48 4.03 14.83
C ARG A 398 1.26 5.39 15.46
N LEU A 399 0.23 6.08 15.01
CA LEU A 399 -0.25 7.29 15.68
C LEU A 399 -0.90 6.90 16.99
N THR A 400 -0.44 7.47 18.10
CA THR A 400 -0.94 7.16 19.45
C THR A 400 -2.31 7.77 19.68
N ASP A 401 -2.49 9.01 19.24
CA ASP A 401 -3.76 9.73 19.29
C ASP A 401 -4.06 10.34 17.92
N MET A 402 -5.20 9.98 17.36
CA MET A 402 -5.80 10.73 16.26
C MET A 402 -6.77 11.74 16.89
N PRO A 403 -6.42 13.03 16.95
CA PRO A 403 -7.35 14.01 17.45
C PRO A 403 -8.62 13.96 16.61
N GLN A 404 -9.76 13.75 17.26
CA GLN A 404 -11.08 13.82 16.60
C GLN A 404 -11.27 15.16 15.88
N HIS A 405 -10.50 16.17 16.28
CA HIS A 405 -10.47 17.51 15.69
C HIS A 405 -9.65 17.67 14.39
N LEU A 406 -8.88 16.69 13.94
CA LEU A 406 -8.20 16.82 12.63
C LEU A 406 -9.20 17.01 11.48
N ALA A 407 -10.35 16.36 11.54
CA ALA A 407 -11.42 16.53 10.57
C ALA A 407 -12.24 17.84 10.82
N GLU A 408 -12.48 18.22 12.06
CA GLU A 408 -13.24 19.43 12.42
C GLU A 408 -12.46 20.71 12.15
N VAL A 409 -11.18 20.75 12.50
CA VAL A 409 -10.32 21.91 12.22
C VAL A 409 -10.06 22.09 10.73
N ALA A 410 -10.09 21.01 9.94
CA ALA A 410 -10.08 21.12 8.49
C ALA A 410 -11.37 21.75 7.95
N SER A 411 -12.53 21.54 8.61
CA SER A 411 -13.81 22.16 8.24
C SER A 411 -13.91 23.64 8.69
N GLU A 412 -13.31 24.02 9.81
CA GLU A 412 -13.21 25.42 10.22
C GLU A 412 -12.35 26.25 9.28
N GLN A 413 -11.31 25.67 8.67
CA GLN A 413 -10.50 26.35 7.67
C GLN A 413 -11.22 26.66 6.36
N ALA A 414 -12.18 25.81 5.97
CA ALA A 414 -13.03 26.08 4.82
C ALA A 414 -13.90 27.33 5.09
N SER A 415 -14.41 27.49 6.31
CA SER A 415 -15.20 28.65 6.71
C SER A 415 -14.37 29.94 6.91
N GLU A 416 -13.13 29.85 7.42
CA GLU A 416 -12.22 30.99 7.51
C GLU A 416 -11.73 31.51 6.14
N ARG A 417 -11.55 30.63 5.18
CA ARG A 417 -11.20 31.04 3.79
C ARG A 417 -12.36 31.74 3.09
N LEU A 418 -13.58 31.38 3.38
CA LEU A 418 -14.78 32.12 2.94
C LEU A 418 -14.89 33.51 3.60
N GLY A 419 -14.44 33.65 4.88
CA GLY A 419 -14.31 34.95 5.53
C GLY A 419 -13.20 35.84 4.92
N GLY A 420 -12.12 35.26 4.43
CA GLY A 420 -11.01 35.98 3.78
C GLY A 420 -11.36 36.65 2.45
N ALA A 421 -12.37 36.19 1.75
CA ALA A 421 -12.88 36.89 0.55
C ALA A 421 -13.54 38.22 0.91
N GLY A 422 -14.28 38.27 2.01
CA GLY A 422 -14.87 39.52 2.55
C GLY A 422 -13.79 40.53 3.01
N GLN A 423 -12.73 40.06 3.64
CA GLN A 423 -11.58 40.92 4.03
C GLN A 423 -10.82 41.50 2.83
N ARG A 424 -10.61 40.73 1.79
CA ARG A 424 -10.00 41.22 0.53
C ARG A 424 -10.87 42.25 -0.14
N LEU A 425 -12.19 42.06 -0.16
CA LEU A 425 -13.13 43.02 -0.73
C LEU A 425 -13.16 44.33 0.11
N ALA A 426 -13.11 44.23 1.43
CA ALA A 426 -12.98 45.37 2.33
C ALA A 426 -11.68 46.14 2.12
N LEU A 427 -10.53 45.46 1.93
CA LEU A 427 -9.25 46.06 1.61
C LEU A 427 -9.27 46.80 0.26
N TRP A 428 -9.91 46.21 -0.77
CA TRP A 428 -10.09 46.86 -2.06
C TRP A 428 -10.98 48.10 -1.97
N ILE A 429 -12.04 48.08 -1.16
CA ILE A 429 -12.93 49.23 -0.91
C ILE A 429 -12.15 50.34 -0.22
N ILE A 430 -11.34 50.02 0.83
CA ILE A 430 -10.53 51.00 1.54
C ILE A 430 -9.48 51.61 0.60
N LEU A 431 -8.82 50.80 -0.25
CA LEU A 431 -7.85 51.27 -1.26
C LEU A 431 -8.51 52.23 -2.26
N LEU A 432 -9.66 51.88 -2.81
CA LEU A 432 -10.39 52.75 -3.76
C LEU A 432 -10.87 54.02 -3.10
N LEU A 433 -11.30 54.00 -1.83
CA LEU A 433 -11.63 55.21 -1.06
C LEU A 433 -10.44 56.09 -0.84
N GLY A 434 -9.27 55.53 -0.54
CA GLY A 434 -8.01 56.24 -0.40
C GLY A 434 -7.58 56.91 -1.70
N VAL A 435 -7.67 56.23 -2.82
CA VAL A 435 -7.35 56.77 -4.15
C VAL A 435 -8.32 57.88 -4.56
N ALA A 436 -9.63 57.72 -4.29
CA ALA A 436 -10.65 58.75 -4.56
C ALA A 436 -10.42 60.00 -3.71
N LEU A 437 -10.01 59.84 -2.45
CA LEU A 437 -9.70 60.96 -1.55
C LEU A 437 -8.45 61.73 -2.00
N LEU A 438 -7.37 61.04 -2.43
CA LEU A 438 -6.19 61.63 -2.98
C LEU A 438 -6.48 62.33 -4.32
N GLY A 439 -7.30 61.72 -5.19
CA GLY A 439 -7.74 62.34 -6.45
C GLY A 439 -8.58 63.58 -6.23
N GLY A 440 -9.48 63.57 -5.23
CA GLY A 440 -10.26 64.73 -4.81
C GLY A 440 -9.41 65.87 -4.26
N MET A 441 -8.39 65.57 -3.43
CA MET A 441 -7.41 66.54 -2.96
C MET A 441 -6.59 67.16 -4.09
N ALA A 442 -6.08 66.32 -5.00
CA ALA A 442 -5.30 66.80 -6.17
C ALA A 442 -6.19 67.69 -7.06
N TRP A 443 -7.44 67.35 -7.29
CA TRP A 443 -8.36 68.19 -8.08
C TRP A 443 -8.69 69.49 -7.37
N SER A 444 -8.90 69.48 -6.04
CA SER A 444 -9.09 70.71 -5.23
C SER A 444 -7.92 71.66 -5.35
N LEU A 445 -6.66 71.18 -5.26
CA LEU A 445 -5.43 71.95 -5.39
C LEU A 445 -5.24 72.51 -6.82
N LEU A 446 -5.64 71.80 -7.85
CA LEU A 446 -5.61 72.24 -9.23
C LEU A 446 -6.65 73.36 -9.49
N ARG A 447 -7.81 73.28 -8.85
CA ARG A 447 -8.88 74.26 -8.97
C ARG A 447 -8.56 75.59 -8.27
N ASP A 448 -7.75 75.57 -7.21
CA ASP A 448 -7.36 76.75 -6.44
C ASP A 448 -6.24 77.56 -7.14
N LYS A 449 -5.42 76.98 -8.01
CA LYS A 449 -4.39 77.64 -8.83
C LYS A 449 -4.95 78.46 -9.99
N GLY A 450 -6.25 78.41 -10.28
CA GLY A 450 -6.91 79.16 -11.37
C GLY A 450 -7.43 80.51 -10.99
N ARG A 451 -7.29 80.96 -9.73
CA ARG A 451 -7.65 82.33 -9.29
C ARG A 451 -6.40 83.22 -9.16
N THR A 452 -5.95 83.78 -10.25
CA THR A 452 -5.00 84.91 -10.25
C THR A 452 -5.73 86.19 -9.76
N PRO A 453 -5.17 86.91 -8.80
CA PRO A 453 -5.75 88.22 -8.41
C PRO A 453 -5.43 89.20 -9.54
N GLY A 454 -6.45 89.90 -10.03
CA GLY A 454 -6.32 90.97 -10.97
C GLY A 454 -5.57 92.19 -10.38
N PRO A 455 -4.86 93.01 -11.23
CA PRO A 455 -4.04 94.09 -10.74
C PRO A 455 -4.91 95.24 -10.18
N PRO A 456 -4.41 96.01 -9.18
CA PRO A 456 -5.14 97.15 -8.65
C PRO A 456 -5.17 98.26 -9.68
N SER A 457 -6.32 98.80 -9.98
CA SER A 457 -6.52 100.02 -10.75
C SER A 457 -6.15 101.24 -9.89
N ALA A 458 -5.32 102.08 -10.49
CA ALA A 458 -4.91 103.45 -10.00
C ALA A 458 -6.08 104.40 -10.00
#